data_1a62681212192839807d85f956a93671
#
_entry.id   1a62681212192839807d85f956a93671
#
_cell.length_a   1.000
_cell.length_b   1.000
_cell.length_c   1.000
_cell.angle_alpha   90.00
_cell.angle_beta   90.00
_cell.angle_gamma   90.00
#
_symmetry.space_group_name_H-M   'P 1'
#
loop_
_entity.id
_entity.type
_entity.pdbx_description
1 polymer ?
#
loop_
_entity_poly.entity_id
_entity_poly.type
_entity_poly.pdbx_seq_one_letter_code
_entity_poly.pdbx_strand_id
1 'polypeptide(L)'
;LLGALRWWRPHSARFGEEQALIERWLSEIVSALPADVPLALEIAQCGRLIKGYGATHARGKANFIAILDALAGPAPTSAKSRADVVREARAAALADPEGRNLASLPASSGFALSRPAPQPMPVSWHKSRTATRGR
;
A
#
# COMPACT_ATOMS: atom_id res chain seq x y z
N LEU A 1 6.93 -8.15 36.70
CA LEU A 1 7.02 -9.12 35.58
C LEU A 1 5.99 -8.86 34.46
N LEU A 2 4.89 -8.16 34.69
CA LEU A 2 3.87 -7.84 33.68
C LEU A 2 4.15 -6.55 32.87
N GLY A 3 5.09 -5.72 33.29
CA GLY A 3 5.46 -4.49 32.60
C GLY A 3 6.23 -4.69 31.28
N ALA A 4 6.96 -5.78 31.15
CA ALA A 4 7.73 -6.11 29.95
C ALA A 4 6.85 -6.51 28.75
N LEU A 5 5.63 -6.98 28.99
CA LEU A 5 4.67 -7.38 27.95
C LEU A 5 4.01 -6.21 27.22
N ARG A 6 4.04 -4.99 27.78
CA ARG A 6 3.53 -3.77 27.11
C ARG A 6 4.39 -3.30 25.93
N TRP A 7 5.67 -3.61 25.96
CA TRP A 7 6.60 -3.31 24.87
C TRP A 7 6.36 -4.22 23.63
N TRP A 8 5.92 -5.45 23.82
CA TRP A 8 5.72 -6.45 22.75
C TRP A 8 4.42 -6.26 21.95
N ARG A 9 3.42 -5.61 22.52
CA ARG A 9 2.11 -5.41 21.86
C ARG A 9 2.15 -4.66 20.53
N PRO A 10 2.91 -3.55 20.35
CA PRO A 10 2.93 -2.87 19.06
C PRO A 10 3.68 -3.66 17.97
N HIS A 11 4.66 -4.47 18.34
CA HIS A 11 5.39 -5.31 17.38
C HIS A 11 4.56 -6.51 16.90
N SER A 12 3.79 -7.12 17.77
CA SER A 12 2.93 -8.26 17.41
C SER A 12 1.73 -7.83 16.56
N ALA A 13 1.13 -6.67 16.82
CA ALA A 13 0.03 -6.14 16.02
C ALA A 13 0.50 -5.77 14.60
N ARG A 14 1.63 -5.10 14.48
CA ARG A 14 2.24 -4.74 13.19
C ARG A 14 2.64 -5.97 12.38
N PHE A 15 3.22 -6.96 13.02
CA PHE A 15 3.55 -8.24 12.39
C PHE A 15 2.29 -8.97 11.90
N GLY A 16 1.21 -8.97 12.69
CA GLY A 16 -0.06 -9.55 12.29
C GLY A 16 -0.68 -8.88 11.07
N GLU A 17 -0.64 -7.55 11.00
CA GLU A 17 -1.12 -6.79 9.83
C GLU A 17 -0.31 -7.08 8.56
N GLU A 18 1.00 -7.17 8.68
CA GLU A 18 1.89 -7.50 7.55
C GLU A 18 1.67 -8.93 7.08
N GLN A 19 1.51 -9.87 8.00
CA GLN A 19 1.23 -11.26 7.68
C GLN A 19 -0.13 -11.41 6.97
N ALA A 20 -1.18 -10.76 7.48
CA ALA A 20 -2.50 -10.78 6.86
C ALA A 20 -2.49 -10.19 5.43
N LEU A 21 -1.69 -9.14 5.20
CA LEU A 21 -1.52 -8.56 3.87
C LEU A 21 -0.83 -9.54 2.90
N ILE A 22 0.19 -10.23 3.35
CA ILE A 22 0.90 -11.26 2.56
C ILE A 22 -0.05 -12.41 2.23
N GLU A 23 -0.80 -12.91 3.19
CA GLU A 23 -1.76 -13.99 2.99
C GLU A 23 -2.85 -13.61 2.00
N ARG A 24 -3.38 -12.39 2.12
CA ARG A 24 -4.34 -11.84 1.15
C ARG A 24 -3.73 -11.80 -0.27
N TRP A 25 -2.55 -11.26 -0.40
CA TRP A 25 -1.85 -11.20 -1.69
C TRP A 25 -1.65 -12.55 -2.33
N LEU A 26 -1.17 -13.54 -1.57
CA LEU A 26 -0.99 -14.92 -2.05
C LEU A 26 -2.34 -15.55 -2.44
N SER A 27 -3.38 -15.30 -1.68
CA SER A 27 -4.74 -15.77 -1.99
C SER A 27 -5.26 -15.22 -3.30
N GLU A 28 -5.04 -13.93 -3.60
CA GLU A 28 -5.42 -13.32 -4.88
C GLU A 28 -4.66 -13.95 -6.07
N ILE A 29 -3.37 -14.22 -5.92
CA ILE A 29 -2.57 -14.91 -6.95
C ILE A 29 -3.12 -16.30 -7.20
N VAL A 30 -3.33 -17.10 -6.15
CA VAL A 30 -3.82 -18.47 -6.25
C VAL A 30 -5.22 -18.53 -6.88
N SER A 31 -6.08 -17.57 -6.53
CA SER A 31 -7.44 -17.47 -7.06
C SER A 31 -7.47 -17.10 -8.55
N ALA A 32 -6.54 -16.26 -9.00
CA ALA A 32 -6.46 -15.87 -10.41
C ALA A 32 -5.84 -16.94 -11.31
N LEU A 33 -4.91 -17.75 -10.78
CA LEU A 33 -4.12 -18.73 -11.56
C LEU A 33 -4.93 -19.66 -12.46
N PRO A 34 -6.06 -20.27 -12.01
CA PRO A 34 -6.80 -21.21 -12.85
C PRO A 34 -7.51 -20.57 -14.05
N ALA A 35 -7.85 -19.27 -13.94
CA ALA A 35 -8.68 -18.59 -14.93
C ALA A 35 -7.91 -17.58 -15.78
N ASP A 36 -6.89 -16.93 -15.20
CA ASP A 36 -6.17 -15.82 -15.82
C ASP A 36 -4.72 -15.78 -15.34
N VAL A 37 -3.85 -16.56 -15.96
CA VAL A 37 -2.42 -16.62 -15.65
C VAL A 37 -1.73 -15.25 -15.83
N PRO A 38 -1.99 -14.46 -16.88
CA PRO A 38 -1.50 -13.11 -17.00
C PRO A 38 -1.86 -12.22 -15.81
N LEU A 39 -3.10 -12.29 -15.32
CA LEU A 39 -3.52 -11.54 -14.14
C LEU A 39 -2.77 -11.98 -12.88
N ALA A 40 -2.66 -13.28 -12.66
CA ALA A 40 -1.91 -13.82 -11.51
C ALA A 40 -0.45 -13.35 -11.52
N LEU A 41 0.18 -13.29 -12.68
CA LEU A 41 1.55 -12.78 -12.85
C LEU A 41 1.64 -11.29 -12.48
N GLU A 42 0.70 -10.47 -12.95
CA GLU A 42 0.70 -9.03 -12.64
C GLU A 42 0.45 -8.77 -11.15
N ILE A 43 -0.44 -9.54 -10.51
CA ILE A 43 -0.66 -9.48 -9.06
C ILE A 43 0.63 -9.86 -8.31
N ALA A 44 1.32 -10.92 -8.73
CA ALA A 44 2.58 -11.34 -8.12
C ALA A 44 3.64 -10.23 -8.22
N GLN A 45 3.74 -9.55 -9.36
CA GLN A 45 4.69 -8.46 -9.56
C GLN A 45 4.37 -7.20 -8.73
N CYS A 46 3.15 -7.03 -8.22
CA CYS A 46 2.81 -5.93 -7.33
C CYS A 46 3.60 -5.94 -6.02
N GLY A 47 4.15 -7.07 -5.58
CA GLY A 47 5.06 -7.14 -4.45
C GLY A 47 6.28 -6.22 -4.57
N ARG A 48 6.67 -5.86 -5.79
CA ARG A 48 7.76 -4.88 -6.06
C ARG A 48 7.46 -3.46 -5.59
N LEU A 49 6.20 -3.14 -5.29
CA LEU A 49 5.80 -1.84 -4.74
C LEU A 49 6.24 -1.68 -3.29
N ILE A 50 6.34 -2.79 -2.55
CA ILE A 50 6.75 -2.78 -1.14
C ILE A 50 8.27 -2.77 -1.08
N LYS A 51 8.86 -1.58 -1.14
CA LYS A 51 10.32 -1.40 -1.07
C LYS A 51 10.68 -0.10 -0.34
N GLY A 52 11.93 0.02 0.05
CA GLY A 52 12.44 1.21 0.74
C GLY A 52 12.09 1.27 2.21
N TYR A 53 12.28 2.44 2.82
CA TYR A 53 12.08 2.69 4.25
C TYR A 53 11.24 3.95 4.47
N GLY A 54 10.66 4.08 5.65
CA GLY A 54 9.93 5.28 6.07
C GLY A 54 8.76 5.61 5.16
N ALA A 55 8.67 6.86 4.71
CA ALA A 55 7.58 7.37 3.89
C ALA A 55 7.46 6.67 2.52
N THR A 56 8.57 6.25 1.92
CA THR A 56 8.58 5.52 0.65
C THR A 56 7.94 4.15 0.81
N HIS A 57 8.30 3.42 1.87
CA HIS A 57 7.69 2.13 2.20
C HIS A 57 6.18 2.26 2.47
N ALA A 58 5.79 3.26 3.27
CA ALA A 58 4.38 3.50 3.60
C ALA A 58 3.53 3.78 2.35
N ARG A 59 4.06 4.57 1.41
CA ARG A 59 3.40 4.84 0.12
C ARG A 59 3.32 3.63 -0.78
N GLY A 60 4.42 2.87 -0.90
CA GLY A 60 4.43 1.62 -1.66
C GLY A 60 3.40 0.63 -1.13
N LYS A 61 3.31 0.47 0.19
CA LYS A 61 2.30 -0.36 0.85
C LYS A 61 0.87 0.13 0.59
N ALA A 62 0.62 1.45 0.65
CA ALA A 62 -0.68 2.04 0.35
C ALA A 62 -1.11 1.80 -1.11
N ASN A 63 -0.21 1.99 -2.06
CA ASN A 63 -0.46 1.71 -3.47
C ASN A 63 -0.73 0.21 -3.72
N PHE A 64 0.02 -0.66 -3.07
CA PHE A 64 -0.17 -2.10 -3.14
C PHE A 64 -1.56 -2.52 -2.63
N ILE A 65 -1.98 -2.01 -1.46
CA ILE A 65 -3.30 -2.27 -0.89
C ILE A 65 -4.40 -1.76 -1.83
N ALA A 66 -4.25 -0.55 -2.38
CA ALA A 66 -5.21 0.03 -3.31
C ALA A 66 -5.42 -0.84 -4.57
N ILE A 67 -4.35 -1.45 -5.09
CA ILE A 67 -4.45 -2.38 -6.22
C ILE A 67 -5.19 -3.66 -5.80
N LEU A 68 -4.90 -4.23 -4.64
CA LEU A 68 -5.61 -5.41 -4.14
C LEU A 68 -7.10 -5.12 -3.87
N ASP A 69 -7.42 -3.94 -3.35
CA ASP A 69 -8.81 -3.53 -3.12
C ASP A 69 -9.58 -3.39 -4.43
N ALA A 70 -8.94 -2.87 -5.46
CA ALA A 70 -9.54 -2.75 -6.79
C ALA A 70 -9.79 -4.10 -7.45
N LEU A 71 -9.01 -5.14 -7.15
CA LEU A 71 -9.23 -6.50 -7.63
C LEU A 71 -10.51 -7.13 -7.04
N ALA A 72 -10.87 -6.77 -5.81
CA ALA A 72 -12.10 -7.21 -5.17
C ALA A 72 -13.35 -6.52 -5.75
N GLY A 73 -13.17 -5.44 -6.51
CA GLY A 73 -14.24 -4.69 -7.16
C GLY A 73 -14.79 -5.35 -8.44
N PRO A 74 -15.82 -4.75 -9.06
CA PRO A 74 -16.36 -5.22 -10.32
C PRO A 74 -15.31 -5.19 -11.43
N ALA A 75 -15.51 -6.04 -12.45
CA ALA A 75 -14.64 -6.05 -13.62
C ALA A 75 -14.59 -4.66 -14.28
N PRO A 76 -13.44 -4.27 -14.86
CA PRO A 76 -13.30 -2.99 -15.53
C PRO A 76 -14.34 -2.89 -16.67
N THR A 77 -14.99 -1.74 -16.77
CA THR A 77 -15.99 -1.45 -17.83
C THR A 77 -15.33 -1.20 -19.19
N SER A 78 -13.99 -1.10 -19.20
CA SER A 78 -13.19 -0.88 -20.40
C SER A 78 -12.91 -2.18 -21.16
N ALA A 79 -12.58 -2.08 -22.44
CA ALA A 79 -12.16 -3.21 -23.28
C ALA A 79 -10.79 -3.79 -22.86
N LYS A 80 -10.15 -3.23 -21.83
CA LYS A 80 -8.86 -3.72 -21.30
C LYS A 80 -9.09 -4.93 -20.39
N SER A 81 -8.15 -5.89 -20.46
CA SER A 81 -8.14 -7.00 -19.51
C SER A 81 -7.82 -6.53 -18.09
N ARG A 82 -8.24 -7.30 -17.08
CA ARG A 82 -7.84 -7.02 -15.69
C ARG A 82 -6.31 -7.02 -15.52
N ALA A 83 -5.62 -7.89 -16.23
CA ALA A 83 -4.16 -7.94 -16.21
C ALA A 83 -3.52 -6.63 -16.71
N ASP A 84 -4.04 -6.05 -17.80
CA ASP A 84 -3.53 -4.78 -18.33
C ASP A 84 -3.77 -3.63 -17.35
N VAL A 85 -4.92 -3.61 -16.72
CA VAL A 85 -5.28 -2.59 -15.73
C VAL A 85 -4.35 -2.66 -14.51
N VAL A 86 -4.07 -3.86 -13.99
CA VAL A 86 -3.12 -4.06 -12.87
C VAL A 86 -1.69 -3.66 -13.29
N ARG A 87 -1.29 -4.01 -14.51
CA ARG A 87 0.01 -3.63 -15.06
C ARG A 87 0.19 -2.12 -15.13
N GLU A 88 -0.79 -1.41 -15.65
CA GLU A 88 -0.77 0.05 -15.74
C GLU A 88 -0.73 0.72 -14.36
N ALA A 89 -1.55 0.26 -13.43
CA ALA A 89 -1.57 0.76 -12.06
C ALA A 89 -0.23 0.55 -11.36
N ARG A 90 0.35 -0.65 -11.49
CA ARG A 90 1.67 -0.96 -10.94
C ARG A 90 2.77 -0.10 -11.58
N ALA A 91 2.75 0.06 -12.90
CA ALA A 91 3.73 0.89 -13.61
C ALA A 91 3.64 2.36 -13.17
N ALA A 92 2.43 2.91 -13.05
CA ALA A 92 2.20 4.25 -12.56
C ALA A 92 2.71 4.44 -11.12
N ALA A 93 2.45 3.47 -10.24
CA ALA A 93 2.92 3.50 -8.86
C ALA A 93 4.45 3.40 -8.73
N LEU A 94 5.11 2.64 -9.61
CA LEU A 94 6.57 2.51 -9.63
C LEU A 94 7.27 3.73 -10.22
N ALA A 95 6.65 4.41 -11.20
CA ALA A 95 7.19 5.61 -11.84
C ALA A 95 7.10 6.86 -10.95
N ASP A 96 6.22 6.83 -9.95
CA ASP A 96 5.98 7.96 -9.04
C ASP A 96 6.18 7.58 -7.59
N PRO A 97 7.41 7.64 -7.08
CA PRO A 97 7.66 7.38 -5.67
C PRO A 97 6.95 8.35 -4.73
N GLU A 98 6.42 9.46 -5.23
CA GLU A 98 5.65 10.43 -4.45
C GLU A 98 4.13 10.19 -4.48
N GLY A 99 3.64 9.28 -5.33
CA GLY A 99 2.25 8.81 -5.35
C GLY A 99 1.24 9.74 -6.02
N ARG A 100 1.68 10.61 -6.92
CA ARG A 100 0.82 11.54 -7.68
C ARG A 100 0.20 10.89 -8.91
N ASN A 101 0.94 10.00 -9.58
CA ASN A 101 0.53 9.42 -10.86
C ASN A 101 -0.56 8.36 -10.70
N LEU A 102 -0.55 7.58 -9.61
CA LEU A 102 -1.61 6.60 -9.36
C LEU A 102 -2.97 7.27 -9.10
N ALA A 103 -2.95 8.47 -8.49
CA ALA A 103 -4.15 9.27 -8.25
C ALA A 103 -4.70 9.94 -9.52
N SER A 104 -3.89 10.06 -10.56
CA SER A 104 -4.26 10.69 -11.85
C SER A 104 -4.74 9.68 -12.90
N LEU A 105 -4.76 8.39 -12.60
CA LEU A 105 -5.35 7.40 -13.50
C LEU A 105 -6.85 7.69 -13.64
N PRO A 106 -7.37 7.83 -14.87
CA PRO A 106 -8.76 8.17 -15.09
C PRO A 106 -9.66 7.08 -14.52
N ALA A 107 -10.77 7.47 -13.91
CA ALA A 107 -11.79 6.54 -13.37
C ALA A 107 -12.32 5.57 -14.44
N SER A 108 -12.16 5.89 -15.73
CA SER A 108 -12.45 5.01 -16.86
C SER A 108 -11.55 3.78 -16.96
N SER A 109 -10.42 3.73 -16.25
CA SER A 109 -9.57 2.53 -16.18
C SER A 109 -10.09 1.46 -15.21
N GLY A 110 -11.24 1.66 -14.58
CA GLY A 110 -11.85 0.69 -13.67
C GLY A 110 -11.23 0.68 -12.26
N PHE A 111 -10.27 1.55 -11.99
CA PHE A 111 -9.72 1.79 -10.67
C PHE A 111 -10.39 2.99 -10.01
N ALA A 112 -11.45 2.75 -9.26
CA ALA A 112 -11.91 3.71 -8.26
C ALA A 112 -11.01 3.57 -7.02
N LEU A 113 -9.88 4.28 -7.03
CA LEU A 113 -9.02 4.37 -5.84
C LEU A 113 -9.72 5.23 -4.81
N SER A 114 -10.44 4.63 -3.89
CA SER A 114 -10.81 5.27 -2.63
C SER A 114 -9.53 5.49 -1.82
N ARG A 115 -8.85 6.59 -2.12
CA ARG A 115 -7.68 7.01 -1.36
C ARG A 115 -8.15 7.54 -0.02
N PRO A 116 -7.76 6.95 1.11
CA PRO A 116 -7.87 7.67 2.37
C PRO A 116 -7.01 8.93 2.25
N ALA A 117 -7.60 10.08 2.55
CA ALA A 117 -6.88 11.35 2.56
C ALA A 117 -5.59 11.20 3.38
N PRO A 118 -4.45 11.76 2.93
CA PRO A 118 -3.22 11.73 3.69
C PRO A 118 -3.48 12.38 5.03
N GLN A 119 -3.44 11.59 6.10
CA GLN A 119 -3.53 12.13 7.44
C GLN A 119 -2.28 13.00 7.67
N PRO A 120 -2.44 14.26 8.04
CA PRO A 120 -1.30 15.10 8.39
C PRO A 120 -0.60 14.45 9.58
N MET A 121 0.64 14.03 9.36
CA MET A 121 1.52 13.56 10.43
C MET A 121 1.64 14.69 11.45
N PRO A 122 1.35 14.47 12.72
CA PRO A 122 1.63 15.47 13.73
C PRO A 122 3.15 15.60 13.89
N VAL A 123 3.71 16.56 13.18
CA VAL A 123 5.12 16.93 13.35
C VAL A 123 5.20 17.87 14.56
N SER A 124 5.17 17.30 15.76
CA SER A 124 5.49 18.07 16.97
C SER A 124 6.95 17.85 17.36
N TRP A 125 7.85 18.48 16.62
CA TRP A 125 9.22 18.69 17.06
C TRP A 125 9.27 20.02 17.81
N HIS A 126 8.63 20.09 18.96
CA HIS A 126 8.91 21.18 19.91
C HIS A 126 10.24 20.90 20.60
N LYS A 127 11.30 21.44 20.01
CA LYS A 127 12.57 21.61 20.69
C LYS A 127 12.34 22.70 21.76
N SER A 128 12.05 22.30 22.99
CA SER A 128 12.06 23.18 24.14
C SER A 128 13.50 23.65 24.33
N ARG A 129 13.81 24.83 23.84
CA ARG A 129 14.99 25.58 24.25
C ARG A 129 14.70 26.14 25.61
N THR A 130 15.03 25.42 26.64
CA THR A 130 15.20 26.04 27.97
C THR A 130 16.45 26.91 27.91
N ALA A 131 16.23 28.20 27.76
CA ALA A 131 17.26 29.20 28.00
C ALA A 131 17.54 29.26 29.50
N THR A 132 18.57 28.62 29.95
CA THR A 132 19.13 28.85 31.27
C THR A 132 19.91 30.17 31.23
N ARG A 133 19.29 31.22 31.71
CA ARG A 133 19.95 32.48 31.95
C ARG A 133 20.54 32.42 33.38
N GLY A 134 21.86 32.14 33.46
CA GLY A 134 22.59 32.22 34.70
C GLY A 134 22.82 33.66 35.12
N ARG A 135 22.77 33.86 36.41
CA ARG A 135 23.40 34.97 37.17
C ARG A 135 24.52 34.38 37.98
#